data_0924089728d50d5c7e73e1c859914b4a
#
_entry.id   0924089728d50d5c7e73e1c859914b4a
#
_cell.length_a   1.000
_cell.length_b   1.000
_cell.length_c   1.000
_cell.angle_alpha   90.00
_cell.angle_beta   90.00
_cell.angle_gamma   90.00
#
_symmetry.space_group_name_H-M   'P 1'
#
loop_
_entity.id
_entity.type
_entity.pdbx_description
1 polymer ?
#
loop_
_entity_poly.entity_id
_entity_poly.type
_entity_poly.pdbx_seq_one_letter_code
_entity_poly.pdbx_strand_id
1 'polypeptide(L)'
;MSEDPLKSSRKEWIEKIKKEKGIVRNPTEDHDIGLKTLQNPVRRKILSFLAETDRTIEDIQNSFKLEKMQARFHLDMLENALYIEKIAVNGTEQYHLSPRGEAYLENVK
;
A
#
# COMPACT_ATOMS: atom_id res chain seq x y z
N MET A 1 -27.12 -15.81 -0.51
CA MET A 1 -25.97 -15.45 -1.33
C MET A 1 -24.87 -14.90 -0.42
N SER A 2 -23.75 -15.55 -0.43
CA SER A 2 -22.66 -15.10 0.42
C SER A 2 -21.79 -14.10 -0.33
N GLU A 3 -21.66 -12.91 0.23
CA GLU A 3 -20.71 -11.94 -0.29
C GLU A 3 -19.32 -12.33 0.22
N ASP A 4 -18.32 -12.10 -0.60
CA ASP A 4 -16.94 -12.26 -0.20
C ASP A 4 -16.63 -11.14 0.83
N PRO A 5 -16.37 -11.47 2.11
CA PRO A 5 -16.09 -10.46 3.12
C PRO A 5 -14.91 -9.56 2.77
N LEU A 6 -13.93 -10.11 2.07
CA LEU A 6 -12.76 -9.36 1.64
C LEU A 6 -13.11 -8.32 0.58
N LYS A 7 -13.99 -8.67 -0.35
CA LYS A 7 -14.48 -7.76 -1.37
C LYS A 7 -15.26 -6.61 -0.78
N SER A 8 -16.15 -6.90 0.18
CA SER A 8 -16.94 -5.90 0.88
C SER A 8 -16.03 -4.94 1.65
N SER A 9 -15.03 -5.48 2.35
CA SER A 9 -14.07 -4.70 3.12
C SER A 9 -13.27 -3.75 2.22
N ARG A 10 -12.82 -4.22 1.05
CA ARG A 10 -12.07 -3.39 0.10
C ARG A 10 -12.93 -2.24 -0.45
N LYS A 11 -14.19 -2.53 -0.74
CA LYS A 11 -15.12 -1.51 -1.25
C LYS A 11 -15.35 -0.42 -0.21
N GLU A 12 -15.58 -0.80 1.03
CA GLU A 12 -15.77 0.13 2.13
C GLU A 12 -14.53 0.99 2.35
N TRP A 13 -13.35 0.38 2.29
CA TRP A 13 -12.09 1.08 2.45
C TRP A 13 -11.89 2.12 1.34
N ILE A 14 -12.16 1.77 0.08
CA ILE A 14 -12.02 2.70 -1.06
C ILE A 14 -12.96 3.89 -0.90
N GLU A 15 -14.20 3.66 -0.49
CA GLU A 15 -15.16 4.73 -0.25
C GLU A 15 -14.70 5.66 0.87
N LYS A 16 -14.16 5.07 1.93
CA LYS A 16 -13.61 5.82 3.06
C LYS A 16 -12.44 6.71 2.63
N ILE A 17 -11.52 6.18 1.81
CA ILE A 17 -10.37 6.92 1.30
C ILE A 17 -10.83 8.10 0.43
N LYS A 18 -11.78 7.88 -0.45
CA LYS A 18 -12.33 8.95 -1.30
C LYS A 18 -12.93 10.07 -0.46
N LYS A 19 -13.65 9.70 0.59
CA LYS A 19 -14.34 10.66 1.46
C LYS A 19 -13.37 11.42 2.36
N GLU A 20 -12.40 10.72 2.98
CA GLU A 20 -11.48 11.34 3.93
C GLU A 20 -10.35 12.12 3.28
N LYS A 21 -9.81 11.60 2.19
CA LYS A 21 -8.65 12.19 1.52
C LYS A 21 -8.99 13.00 0.27
N GLY A 22 -10.26 13.00 -0.12
CA GLY A 22 -10.69 13.72 -1.31
C GLY A 22 -10.09 13.19 -2.61
N ILE A 23 -9.67 11.93 -2.61
CA ILE A 23 -9.08 11.31 -3.78
C ILE A 23 -10.20 10.96 -4.77
N VAL A 24 -10.16 11.60 -5.94
CA VAL A 24 -11.08 11.32 -7.04
C VAL A 24 -10.25 10.95 -8.25
N ARG A 25 -10.29 9.69 -8.63
CA ARG A 25 -9.61 9.19 -9.82
C ARG A 25 -10.58 8.41 -10.67
N ASN A 26 -10.46 8.54 -11.99
CA ASN A 26 -11.21 7.62 -12.85
C ASN A 26 -10.49 6.25 -12.83
N PRO A 27 -11.19 5.16 -13.21
CA PRO A 27 -10.59 3.82 -13.16
C PRO A 27 -9.31 3.67 -13.99
N THR A 28 -9.21 4.37 -15.11
CA THR A 28 -8.03 4.31 -15.99
C THR A 28 -6.81 4.91 -15.31
N GLU A 29 -6.95 6.10 -14.71
CA GLU A 29 -5.86 6.75 -13.97
C GLU A 29 -5.37 5.89 -12.83
N ASP A 30 -6.31 5.33 -12.06
CA ASP A 30 -6.00 4.50 -10.92
C ASP A 30 -5.25 3.23 -11.35
N HIS A 31 -5.69 2.62 -12.44
CA HIS A 31 -5.03 1.44 -13.00
C HIS A 31 -3.61 1.76 -13.45
N ASP A 32 -3.41 2.86 -14.16
CA ASP A 32 -2.09 3.28 -14.64
C ASP A 32 -1.11 3.57 -13.49
N ILE A 33 -1.58 4.25 -12.45
CA ILE A 33 -0.76 4.52 -11.26
C ILE A 33 -0.34 3.20 -10.61
N GLY A 34 -1.26 2.26 -10.48
CA GLY A 34 -0.97 0.95 -9.93
C GLY A 34 0.07 0.19 -10.74
N LEU A 35 -0.10 0.14 -12.06
CA LEU A 35 0.83 -0.55 -12.95
C LEU A 35 2.24 0.04 -12.86
N LYS A 36 2.37 1.35 -12.92
CA LYS A 36 3.67 2.03 -12.83
C LYS A 36 4.34 1.75 -11.50
N THR A 37 3.57 1.82 -10.42
CA THR A 37 4.10 1.59 -9.08
C THR A 37 4.65 0.17 -8.95
N LEU A 38 3.95 -0.81 -9.49
CA LEU A 38 4.31 -2.22 -9.37
C LEU A 38 5.32 -2.71 -10.40
N GLN A 39 5.76 -1.87 -11.33
CA GLN A 39 6.83 -2.22 -12.26
C GLN A 39 8.18 -2.34 -11.55
N ASN A 40 8.36 -1.67 -10.44
CA ASN A 40 9.61 -1.71 -9.69
C ASN A 40 9.64 -2.92 -8.75
N PRO A 41 10.61 -3.84 -8.91
CA PRO A 41 10.69 -5.05 -8.07
C PRO A 41 10.90 -4.76 -6.59
N VAL A 42 11.58 -3.67 -6.24
CA VAL A 42 11.77 -3.28 -4.83
C VAL A 42 10.42 -2.98 -4.19
N ARG A 43 9.56 -2.25 -4.89
CA ARG A 43 8.23 -1.91 -4.37
C ARG A 43 7.37 -3.15 -4.17
N ARG A 44 7.44 -4.12 -5.08
CA ARG A 44 6.73 -5.40 -4.91
C ARG A 44 7.22 -6.15 -3.67
N LYS A 45 8.54 -6.16 -3.45
CA LYS A 45 9.13 -6.81 -2.28
C LYS A 45 8.76 -6.11 -0.97
N ILE A 46 8.64 -4.78 -1.01
CA ILE A 46 8.19 -4.02 0.16
C ILE A 46 6.78 -4.44 0.56
N LEU A 47 5.88 -4.64 -0.41
CA LEU A 47 4.53 -5.11 -0.10
C LEU A 47 4.54 -6.47 0.60
N SER A 48 5.34 -7.42 0.10
CA SER A 48 5.48 -8.73 0.75
C SER A 48 6.05 -8.63 2.15
N PHE A 49 6.99 -7.72 2.36
CA PHE A 49 7.60 -7.47 3.66
C PHE A 49 6.57 -6.90 4.65
N LEU A 50 5.73 -5.98 4.20
CA LEU A 50 4.66 -5.40 5.02
C LEU A 50 3.54 -6.39 5.31
N ALA A 51 3.36 -7.40 4.47
CA ALA A 51 2.37 -8.44 4.72
C ALA A 51 2.67 -9.25 5.98
N GLU A 52 3.94 -9.33 6.38
CA GLU A 52 4.35 -10.05 7.58
C GLU A 52 3.98 -9.28 8.85
N THR A 53 4.22 -7.97 8.85
CA THR A 53 3.86 -7.06 9.95
C THR A 53 4.09 -5.62 9.49
N ASP A 54 3.54 -4.68 10.23
CA ASP A 54 3.77 -3.26 9.98
C ASP A 54 5.24 -2.91 10.21
N ARG A 55 5.76 -1.96 9.44
CA ARG A 55 7.19 -1.59 9.47
C ARG A 55 7.37 -0.08 9.51
N THR A 56 8.46 0.35 10.15
CA THR A 56 8.89 1.75 10.10
C THR A 56 9.72 1.97 8.84
N ILE A 57 9.99 3.23 8.52
CA ILE A 57 10.88 3.54 7.38
C ILE A 57 12.29 3.00 7.62
N GLU A 58 12.76 3.00 8.86
CA GLU A 58 14.07 2.45 9.22
C GLU A 58 14.13 0.96 8.93
N ASP A 59 13.06 0.23 9.22
CA ASP A 59 12.98 -1.21 8.90
C ASP A 59 13.13 -1.44 7.39
N ILE A 60 12.47 -0.61 6.59
CA ILE A 60 12.53 -0.69 5.13
C ILE A 60 13.94 -0.38 4.64
N GLN A 61 14.56 0.68 5.18
CA GLN A 61 15.93 1.04 4.82
C GLN A 61 16.91 -0.11 5.09
N ASN A 62 16.80 -0.70 6.26
CA ASN A 62 17.71 -1.77 6.68
C ASN A 62 17.51 -3.05 5.87
N SER A 63 16.25 -3.43 5.62
CA SER A 63 15.95 -4.67 4.91
C SER A 63 16.30 -4.61 3.43
N PHE A 64 16.19 -3.44 2.82
CA PHE A 64 16.43 -3.29 1.37
C PHE A 64 17.69 -2.51 1.06
N LYS A 65 18.45 -2.13 2.08
CA LYS A 65 19.71 -1.37 1.93
C LYS A 65 19.50 -0.08 1.14
N LEU A 66 18.50 0.69 1.57
CA LEU A 66 18.13 1.94 0.93
C LEU A 66 18.52 3.14 1.79
N GLU A 67 18.84 4.25 1.14
CA GLU A 67 18.93 5.53 1.82
C GLU A 67 17.51 5.99 2.16
N LYS A 68 17.40 6.86 3.16
CA LYS A 68 16.09 7.33 3.63
C LYS A 68 15.26 7.96 2.51
N MET A 69 15.90 8.72 1.64
CA MET A 69 15.22 9.36 0.51
C MET A 69 14.68 8.35 -0.48
N GLN A 70 15.45 7.30 -0.76
CA GLN A 70 15.02 6.21 -1.65
C GLN A 70 13.86 5.45 -1.05
N ALA A 71 13.96 5.10 0.23
CA ALA A 71 12.90 4.39 0.94
C ALA A 71 11.61 5.21 0.93
N ARG A 72 11.72 6.50 1.24
CA ARG A 72 10.56 7.41 1.24
C ARG A 72 9.94 7.51 -0.14
N PHE A 73 10.75 7.59 -1.19
CA PHE A 73 10.24 7.65 -2.56
C PHE A 73 9.40 6.42 -2.89
N HIS A 74 9.91 5.23 -2.59
CA HIS A 74 9.18 3.99 -2.85
C HIS A 74 7.89 3.91 -2.01
N LEU A 75 7.97 4.29 -0.74
CA LEU A 75 6.81 4.26 0.15
C LEU A 75 5.76 5.28 -0.28
N ASP A 76 6.16 6.47 -0.70
CA ASP A 76 5.24 7.48 -1.20
C ASP A 76 4.52 7.02 -2.47
N MET A 77 5.24 6.35 -3.37
CA MET A 77 4.65 5.77 -4.58
C MET A 77 3.59 4.72 -4.23
N LEU A 78 3.92 3.84 -3.29
CA LEU A 78 3.01 2.79 -2.84
C LEU A 78 1.79 3.37 -2.12
N GLU A 79 1.99 4.40 -1.31
CA GLU A 79 0.90 5.08 -0.61
C GLU A 79 -0.01 5.79 -1.60
N ASN A 80 0.56 6.48 -2.58
CA ASN A 80 -0.20 7.18 -3.61
C ASN A 80 -1.04 6.20 -4.45
N ALA A 81 -0.53 5.00 -4.69
CA ALA A 81 -1.26 3.95 -5.40
C ALA A 81 -2.26 3.20 -4.50
N LEU A 82 -2.34 3.57 -3.23
CA LEU A 82 -3.26 3.02 -2.23
C LEU A 82 -2.96 1.56 -1.86
N TYR A 83 -1.73 1.11 -2.04
CA TYR A 83 -1.32 -0.24 -1.61
C TYR A 83 -0.89 -0.31 -0.16
N ILE A 84 -0.52 0.83 0.41
CA ILE A 84 -0.10 0.92 1.82
C ILE A 84 -0.70 2.17 2.46
N GLU A 85 -0.70 2.20 3.79
CA GLU A 85 -1.18 3.32 4.59
C GLU A 85 -0.16 3.64 5.67
N LYS A 86 -0.07 4.91 6.04
CA LYS A 86 0.68 5.32 7.23
C LYS A 86 -0.21 5.22 8.44
N ILE A 87 0.34 4.67 9.52
CA ILE A 87 -0.34 4.62 10.81
C ILE A 87 0.61 5.11 11.88
N ALA A 88 0.06 5.59 12.99
CA ALA A 88 0.85 5.97 14.15
C ALA A 88 0.57 4.99 15.28
N VAL A 89 1.62 4.36 15.79
CA VAL A 89 1.53 3.41 16.90
C VAL A 89 2.45 3.92 18.00
N ASN A 90 1.87 4.31 19.13
CA ASN A 90 2.62 4.85 20.29
C ASN A 90 3.55 6.00 19.88
N GLY A 91 3.05 6.90 19.02
CA GLY A 91 3.84 8.05 18.56
C GLY A 91 4.85 7.74 17.47
N THR A 92 4.96 6.49 17.03
CA THR A 92 5.88 6.08 15.97
C THR A 92 5.11 5.86 14.68
N GLU A 93 5.58 6.48 13.61
CA GLU A 93 4.99 6.30 12.27
C GLU A 93 5.40 4.95 11.69
N GLN A 94 4.43 4.18 11.27
CA GLN A 94 4.64 2.88 10.64
C GLN A 94 3.86 2.81 9.34
N TYR A 95 4.24 1.88 8.49
CA TYR A 95 3.54 1.60 7.23
C TYR A 95 2.83 0.26 7.33
N HIS A 96 1.63 0.22 6.83
CA HIS A 96 0.71 -0.90 6.95
C HIS A 96 0.19 -1.26 5.56
N LEU A 97 0.12 -2.56 5.27
CA LEU A 97 -0.44 -3.04 4.00
C LEU A 97 -1.94 -2.78 3.97
N SER A 98 -2.41 -2.09 2.93
CA SER A 98 -3.83 -1.79 2.77
C SER A 98 -4.60 -3.00 2.23
N PRO A 99 -5.96 -2.98 2.28
CA PRO A 99 -6.75 -4.03 1.63
C PRO A 99 -6.45 -4.20 0.14
N ARG A 100 -6.13 -3.11 -0.57
CA ARG A 100 -5.72 -3.20 -1.98
C ARG A 100 -4.37 -3.92 -2.12
N GLY A 101 -3.43 -3.62 -1.22
CA GLY A 101 -2.13 -4.31 -1.19
C GLY A 101 -2.27 -5.79 -0.91
N GLU A 102 -3.13 -6.15 0.03
CA GLU A 102 -3.44 -7.55 0.33
C GLU A 102 -4.02 -8.26 -0.88
N ALA A 103 -4.96 -7.62 -1.58
CA ALA A 103 -5.58 -8.17 -2.78
C ALA A 103 -4.55 -8.40 -3.89
N TYR A 104 -3.61 -7.46 -4.06
CA TYR A 104 -2.54 -7.62 -5.04
C TYR A 104 -1.71 -8.87 -4.72
N LEU A 105 -1.28 -9.03 -3.48
CA LEU A 105 -0.45 -10.17 -3.07
C LEU A 105 -1.18 -11.50 -3.23
N GLU A 106 -2.49 -11.53 -2.98
CA GLU A 106 -3.29 -12.73 -3.19
C GLU A 106 -3.33 -13.14 -4.66
N ASN A 107 -3.37 -12.17 -5.56
CA ASN A 107 -3.52 -12.42 -6.99
C ASN A 107 -2.22 -12.82 -7.70
N VAL A 108 -1.06 -12.57 -7.08
CA VAL A 108 0.24 -12.89 -7.69
C VAL A 108 0.88 -14.16 -7.12
N LYS A 109 0.19 -14.85 -6.25
CA LYS A 109 0.67 -16.12 -5.70
C LYS A 109 0.50 -17.28 -6.66
#